data_1b7502c6ebe95e98f28e4a524aa8bf2f
#
_entry.id   1b7502c6ebe95e98f28e4a524aa8bf2f
#
_cell.length_a   1.000
_cell.length_b   1.000
_cell.length_c   1.000
_cell.angle_alpha   90.00
_cell.angle_beta   90.00
_cell.angle_gamma   90.00
#
_symmetry.space_group_name_H-M   'P 1'
#
loop_
_entity.id
_entity.type
_entity.pdbx_description
1 polymer ?
#
loop_
_entity_poly.entity_id
_entity_poly.type
_entity_poly.pdbx_seq_one_letter_code
_entity_poly.pdbx_strand_id
1 'polypeptide(L)'
;MEIVEIINDVEKKNITRDILEALPDWFGIPESREEYIEDSSGKNFFCAYKDEKPVGFLYLKQTGKDTVELAVMGVLKEYHRKGIGKSLFECAKK
;
A
#
# COMPACT_ATOMS: atom_id res chain seq x y z
N MET A 1 -4.70 6.34 14.68
CA MET A 1 -4.43 5.83 13.33
C MET A 1 -5.51 4.85 12.92
N GLU A 2 -5.98 4.94 11.71
CA GLU A 2 -7.06 4.11 11.21
C GLU A 2 -6.58 3.31 9.99
N ILE A 3 -6.95 2.04 9.92
CA ILE A 3 -6.63 1.20 8.77
C ILE A 3 -7.94 0.80 8.09
N VAL A 4 -8.03 1.07 6.81
CA VAL A 4 -9.25 0.91 6.02
C VAL A 4 -8.94 0.11 4.76
N GLU A 5 -9.85 -0.79 4.39
CA GLU A 5 -9.76 -1.44 3.09
C GLU A 5 -10.27 -0.48 2.03
N ILE A 6 -9.50 -0.31 0.96
CA ILE A 6 -9.85 0.59 -0.14
C ILE A 6 -10.43 -0.24 -1.28
N ILE A 7 -11.62 0.11 -1.70
CA ILE A 7 -12.35 -0.63 -2.73
C ILE A 7 -12.26 0.07 -4.09
N ASN A 8 -12.27 1.40 -4.09
CA ASN A 8 -12.25 2.19 -5.32
C ASN A 8 -10.88 2.15 -5.98
N ASP A 9 -10.80 1.71 -7.24
CA ASP A 9 -9.53 1.55 -7.94
C ASP A 9 -8.81 2.88 -8.19
N VAL A 10 -9.54 3.98 -8.39
CA VAL A 10 -8.92 5.29 -8.55
C VAL A 10 -8.23 5.72 -7.26
N GLU A 11 -8.89 5.49 -6.12
CA GLU A 11 -8.28 5.79 -4.82
C GLU A 11 -7.03 4.95 -4.58
N LYS A 12 -7.07 3.66 -4.95
CA LYS A 12 -5.90 2.78 -4.82
C LYS A 12 -4.70 3.36 -5.58
N LYS A 13 -4.92 3.78 -6.81
CA LYS A 13 -3.86 4.34 -7.64
C LYS A 13 -3.32 5.64 -7.07
N ASN A 14 -4.22 6.52 -6.60
CA ASN A 14 -3.82 7.79 -6.04
C ASN A 14 -2.99 7.61 -4.76
N ILE A 15 -3.41 6.72 -3.86
CA ILE A 15 -2.69 6.43 -2.63
C ILE A 15 -1.31 5.84 -2.94
N THR A 16 -1.27 4.88 -3.86
CA THR A 16 0.00 4.24 -4.25
C THR A 16 0.95 5.28 -4.82
N ARG A 17 0.48 6.14 -5.73
CA ARG A 17 1.32 7.18 -6.32
C ARG A 17 1.86 8.14 -5.27
N ASP A 18 0.98 8.65 -4.42
CA ASP A 18 1.38 9.65 -3.43
C ASP A 18 2.44 9.10 -2.47
N ILE A 19 2.26 7.87 -2.01
CA ILE A 19 3.20 7.28 -1.06
C ILE A 19 4.50 6.86 -1.74
N LEU A 20 4.45 6.22 -2.89
CA LEU A 20 5.67 5.76 -3.56
C LEU A 20 6.52 6.93 -4.07
N GLU A 21 5.89 8.02 -4.53
CA GLU A 21 6.64 9.20 -4.95
C GLU A 21 7.32 9.91 -3.78
N ALA A 22 6.80 9.72 -2.57
CA ALA A 22 7.41 10.26 -1.36
C ALA A 22 8.55 9.37 -0.83
N LEU A 23 8.81 8.23 -1.47
CA LEU A 23 9.82 7.26 -1.04
C LEU A 23 10.85 6.99 -2.15
N PRO A 24 11.56 8.03 -2.64
CA PRO A 24 12.48 7.84 -3.77
C PRO A 24 13.67 6.93 -3.45
N ASP A 25 14.05 6.81 -2.18
CA ASP A 25 15.16 5.93 -1.79
C ASP A 25 14.83 4.45 -1.96
N TRP A 26 13.54 4.10 -1.96
CA TRP A 26 13.09 2.71 -2.09
C TRP A 26 12.39 2.46 -3.42
N PHE A 27 11.76 3.47 -4.00
CA PHE A 27 10.96 3.35 -5.23
C PHE A 27 11.36 4.45 -6.23
N GLY A 28 12.68 4.57 -6.46
CA GLY A 28 13.22 5.66 -7.28
C GLY A 28 13.15 5.43 -8.78
N ILE A 29 12.78 4.23 -9.24
CA ILE A 29 12.69 3.93 -10.67
C ILE A 29 11.26 4.23 -11.16
N PRO A 30 11.07 5.27 -12.00
CA PRO A 30 9.73 5.69 -12.41
C PRO A 30 8.90 4.58 -13.07
N GLU A 31 9.52 3.76 -13.92
CA GLU A 31 8.81 2.69 -14.61
C GLU A 31 8.27 1.67 -13.62
N SER A 32 9.06 1.31 -12.61
CA SER A 32 8.63 0.37 -11.59
C SER A 32 7.50 0.95 -10.74
N ARG A 33 7.59 2.24 -10.41
CA ARG A 33 6.52 2.91 -9.67
C ARG A 33 5.21 2.86 -10.43
N GLU A 34 5.26 3.17 -11.74
CA GLU A 34 4.05 3.16 -12.57
C GLU A 34 3.43 1.76 -12.66
N GLU A 35 4.25 0.72 -12.71
CA GLU A 35 3.75 -0.65 -12.67
C GLU A 35 3.00 -0.94 -11.37
N TYR A 36 3.56 -0.55 -10.23
CA TYR A 36 2.90 -0.76 -8.94
C TYR A 36 1.59 0.03 -8.86
N ILE A 37 1.57 1.24 -9.40
CA ILE A 37 0.36 2.07 -9.40
C ILE A 37 -0.73 1.42 -10.24
N GLU A 38 -0.41 0.98 -11.44
CA GLU A 38 -1.37 0.31 -12.31
C GLU A 38 -1.85 -1.02 -11.72
N ASP A 39 -0.93 -1.79 -11.14
CA ASP A 39 -1.24 -3.09 -10.57
C ASP A 39 -2.09 -3.01 -9.30
N SER A 40 -2.19 -1.85 -8.67
CA SER A 40 -3.02 -1.71 -7.47
C SER A 40 -4.50 -1.92 -7.76
N SER A 41 -4.91 -1.65 -9.00
CA SER A 41 -6.30 -1.85 -9.43
C SER A 41 -6.69 -3.32 -9.33
N GLY A 42 -7.86 -3.59 -8.76
CA GLY A 42 -8.37 -4.95 -8.64
C GLY A 42 -7.73 -5.78 -7.53
N LYS A 43 -6.79 -5.21 -6.78
CA LYS A 43 -6.13 -5.94 -5.69
C LYS A 43 -6.81 -5.66 -4.35
N ASN A 44 -6.60 -6.56 -3.40
CA ASN A 44 -7.01 -6.32 -2.01
C ASN A 44 -6.06 -5.28 -1.41
N PHE A 45 -6.57 -4.11 -1.11
CA PHE A 45 -5.78 -2.93 -0.78
C PHE A 45 -6.16 -2.39 0.59
N PHE A 46 -5.16 -2.13 1.43
CA PHE A 46 -5.35 -1.57 2.77
C PHE A 46 -4.52 -0.33 2.92
N CYS A 47 -5.08 0.68 3.57
CA CYS A 47 -4.41 1.96 3.76
C CYS A 47 -4.52 2.40 5.21
N ALA A 48 -3.41 2.88 5.76
CA ALA A 48 -3.37 3.47 7.08
C ALA A 48 -3.48 4.99 6.95
N TYR A 49 -4.40 5.57 7.70
CA TYR A 49 -4.62 7.01 7.73
C TYR A 49 -4.26 7.58 9.09
N LYS A 50 -3.68 8.77 9.08
CA LYS A 50 -3.49 9.55 10.27
C LYS A 50 -3.92 10.98 9.96
N ASP A 51 -4.85 11.52 10.78
CA ASP A 51 -5.41 12.84 10.56
C ASP A 51 -5.98 13.00 9.14
N GLU A 52 -6.68 11.97 8.69
CA GLU A 52 -7.31 11.90 7.37
C GLU A 52 -6.34 11.88 6.19
N LYS A 53 -5.06 11.62 6.46
CA LYS A 53 -4.02 11.57 5.43
C LYS A 53 -3.47 10.15 5.31
N PRO A 54 -3.33 9.61 4.08
CA PRO A 54 -2.71 8.30 3.90
C PRO A 54 -1.24 8.36 4.31
N VAL A 55 -0.83 7.47 5.21
CA VAL A 55 0.55 7.41 5.68
C VAL A 55 1.22 6.07 5.38
N GLY A 56 0.46 5.08 4.97
CA GLY A 56 0.99 3.79 4.59
C GLY A 56 -0.07 2.97 3.86
N PHE A 57 0.38 2.01 3.07
CA PHE A 57 -0.52 1.12 2.35
C PHE A 57 0.15 -0.21 2.09
N LEU A 58 -0.67 -1.21 1.77
CA LEU A 58 -0.20 -2.43 1.13
C LEU A 58 -1.32 -2.98 0.26
N TYR A 59 -0.93 -3.77 -0.75
CA TYR A 59 -1.93 -4.59 -1.42
C TYR A 59 -1.37 -5.99 -1.68
N LEU A 60 -2.28 -6.92 -1.85
CA LEU A 60 -1.96 -8.33 -1.99
C LEU A 60 -2.28 -8.79 -3.41
N LYS A 61 -1.56 -9.81 -3.88
CA LYS A 61 -1.92 -10.47 -5.12
C LYS A 61 -2.17 -11.95 -4.86
N GLN A 62 -3.08 -12.52 -5.59
CA GLN A 62 -3.37 -13.94 -5.49
C GLN A 62 -2.39 -14.70 -6.35
N THR A 63 -1.66 -15.65 -5.75
CA THR A 63 -0.63 -16.41 -6.44
C THR A 63 -1.03 -17.86 -6.64
N GLY A 64 -2.17 -18.27 -6.07
CA GLY A 64 -2.71 -19.61 -6.21
C GLY A 64 -4.14 -19.60 -5.78
N LYS A 65 -4.78 -20.76 -5.82
CA LYS A 65 -6.20 -20.88 -5.49
C LYS A 65 -6.50 -20.38 -4.07
N ASP A 66 -5.65 -20.72 -3.11
CA ASP A 66 -5.84 -20.37 -1.71
C ASP A 66 -4.67 -19.58 -1.15
N THR A 67 -3.82 -19.03 -2.01
CA THR A 67 -2.59 -18.36 -1.59
C THR A 67 -2.58 -16.89 -2.02
N VAL A 68 -2.31 -16.01 -1.07
CA VAL A 68 -2.14 -14.58 -1.32
C VAL A 68 -0.78 -14.15 -0.83
N GLU A 69 -0.13 -13.29 -1.59
CA GLU A 69 1.18 -12.74 -1.23
C GLU A 69 1.12 -11.22 -1.16
N LEU A 70 1.99 -10.67 -0.31
CA LEU A 70 2.20 -9.23 -0.28
C LEU A 70 2.84 -8.80 -1.61
N ALA A 71 2.15 -7.96 -2.36
CA ALA A 71 2.66 -7.46 -3.64
C ALA A 71 3.57 -6.25 -3.43
N VAL A 72 3.11 -5.28 -2.65
CA VAL A 72 3.91 -4.09 -2.32
C VAL A 72 3.38 -3.49 -1.02
N MET A 73 4.27 -2.85 -0.28
CA MET A 73 3.93 -2.12 0.93
C MET A 73 4.81 -0.87 0.98
N GLY A 74 4.19 0.27 1.29
CA GLY A 74 4.92 1.52 1.48
C GLY A 74 4.41 2.25 2.70
N VAL A 75 5.33 2.81 3.47
CA VAL A 75 5.00 3.64 4.63
C VAL A 75 5.85 4.90 4.53
N LEU A 76 5.23 6.06 4.70
CA LEU A 76 5.95 7.33 4.65
C LEU A 76 7.11 7.33 5.65
N LYS A 77 8.23 7.92 5.27
CA LYS A 77 9.47 7.88 6.04
C LYS A 77 9.29 8.37 7.48
N GLU A 78 8.50 9.41 7.67
CA GLU A 78 8.23 9.97 9.01
C GLU A 78 7.53 8.99 9.93
N TYR A 79 6.93 7.96 9.38
CA TYR A 79 6.17 6.97 10.13
C TYR A 79 6.85 5.61 10.20
N HIS A 80 8.09 5.52 9.75
CA HIS A 80 8.86 4.28 9.86
C HIS A 80 9.12 3.95 11.34
N ARG A 81 9.20 2.64 11.63
CA ARG A 81 9.48 2.13 12.98
C ARG A 81 8.38 2.45 14.01
N LYS A 82 7.18 2.75 13.54
CA LYS A 82 6.01 3.00 14.40
C LYS A 82 5.00 1.85 14.35
N GLY A 83 5.36 0.74 13.72
CA GLY A 83 4.51 -0.43 13.66
C GLY A 83 3.39 -0.36 12.65
N ILE A 84 3.38 0.64 11.76
CA ILE A 84 2.32 0.78 10.77
C ILE A 84 2.32 -0.36 9.77
N GLY A 85 3.50 -0.73 9.25
CA GLY A 85 3.61 -1.85 8.33
C GLY A 85 3.10 -3.15 8.93
N LYS A 86 3.46 -3.39 10.19
CA LYS A 86 3.00 -4.58 10.90
C LYS A 86 1.48 -4.57 11.07
N SER A 87 0.91 -3.43 11.45
CA SER A 87 -0.53 -3.29 11.63
C SER A 87 -1.29 -3.50 10.33
N LEU A 88 -0.77 -2.96 9.22
CA LEU A 88 -1.34 -3.17 7.90
C LEU A 88 -1.34 -4.66 7.54
N PHE A 89 -0.21 -5.32 7.75
CA PHE A 89 -0.07 -6.73 7.42
C PHE A 89 -1.01 -7.60 8.25
N GLU A 90 -1.15 -7.29 9.54
CA GLU A 90 -2.08 -8.03 10.41
C GLU A 90 -3.54 -7.83 10.00
N CYS A 91 -3.91 -6.62 9.58
CA CYS A 91 -5.24 -6.35 9.03
C CYS A 91 -5.48 -7.18 7.76
N ALA A 92 -4.50 -7.26 6.90
CA ALA A 92 -4.62 -7.97 5.62
C ALA A 92 -4.75 -9.47 5.77
N LYS A 93 -4.29 -10.04 6.90
CA LYS A 93 -4.39 -11.47 7.18
C LYS A 93 -5.78 -11.93 7.55
N LYS A 94 -6.63 -11.03 7.95
CA LYS A 94 -7.98 -11.38 8.46
C LYS A 94 -9.00 -11.66 7.37
#